data_b3e63cdb27490969cabaff6f9bbd6ace
#
_entry.id   b3e63cdb27490969cabaff6f9bbd6ace
#
_cell.length_a   1.000
_cell.length_b   1.000
_cell.length_c   1.000
_cell.angle_alpha   90.00
_cell.angle_beta   90.00
_cell.angle_gamma   90.00
#
_symmetry.space_group_name_H-M   'P 1'
#
loop_
_entity.id
_entity.type
_entity.pdbx_description
1 polymer ?
#
loop_
_entity_poly.entity_id
_entity_poly.type
_entity_poly.pdbx_seq_one_letter_code
_entity_poly.pdbx_strand_id
1 'polypeptide(L)'
;RIWAPAIRYHNGEFYIFWGDPDQGAFMVKAKDPKGPWSEPVLVKAGKGIIDTCPFWDEDGKVYMVHAYAGSRAGLKSVITICELNAEATKAITPSRIIFDGHEAHQTCEGPKMYKRNDYYYIFHPAGGVPTGWQVVLRSKNIYGPYEWKTVLAQGNSPVNGPHQGAWVDTPTGEDWFLHFQDVGAYGRIMHLQPMKWVNDWPIIGIDKDGDGCGEPVLTYKKPNVGKTYPICTPQESDEFDGYTLSPQWQWHANINEKWAYYAGDKS
;
A
#
# COMPACT_ATOMS: atom_id res chain seq x y z
N ARG A 1 3.79 -16.73 -2.13
CA ARG A 1 2.79 -15.78 -2.69
C ARG A 1 3.18 -14.36 -2.32
N ILE A 2 2.76 -13.39 -3.10
CA ILE A 2 2.97 -11.97 -2.81
C ILE A 2 1.59 -11.31 -2.68
N TRP A 3 1.27 -10.83 -1.46
CA TRP A 3 0.04 -10.09 -1.20
C TRP A 3 0.37 -8.65 -0.81
N ALA A 4 -0.34 -7.69 -1.43
CA ALA A 4 -0.35 -6.26 -1.16
C ALA A 4 1.01 -5.67 -0.73
N PRO A 5 1.99 -5.60 -1.62
CA PRO A 5 3.31 -5.07 -1.31
C PRO A 5 3.27 -3.57 -0.98
N ALA A 6 4.18 -3.14 -0.12
CA ALA A 6 4.45 -1.74 0.15
C ALA A 6 5.88 -1.39 -0.30
N ILE A 7 6.03 -0.27 -1.00
CA ILE A 7 7.34 0.28 -1.36
C ILE A 7 7.67 1.47 -0.46
N ARG A 8 8.93 1.55 -0.02
CA ARG A 8 9.49 2.69 0.73
C ARG A 8 10.90 3.00 0.23
N TYR A 9 11.27 4.26 0.33
CA TYR A 9 12.63 4.72 0.08
C TYR A 9 13.25 5.16 1.39
N HIS A 10 14.46 4.68 1.68
CA HIS A 10 15.21 5.06 2.85
C HIS A 10 16.72 4.97 2.58
N ASN A 11 17.46 6.03 2.92
CA ASN A 11 18.93 6.08 2.85
C ASN A 11 19.52 5.60 1.51
N GLY A 12 18.93 6.03 0.37
CA GLY A 12 19.45 5.72 -0.96
C GLY A 12 19.01 4.37 -1.52
N GLU A 13 18.16 3.63 -0.83
CA GLU A 13 17.64 2.34 -1.28
C GLU A 13 16.11 2.32 -1.26
N PHE A 14 15.53 1.59 -2.21
CA PHE A 14 14.12 1.22 -2.23
C PHE A 14 13.94 -0.13 -1.52
N TYR A 15 12.88 -0.24 -0.74
CA TYR A 15 12.49 -1.45 -0.03
C TYR A 15 11.08 -1.83 -0.46
N ILE A 16 10.87 -3.08 -0.84
CA ILE A 16 9.53 -3.65 -1.03
C ILE A 16 9.31 -4.69 0.04
N PHE A 17 8.27 -4.50 0.83
CA PHE A 17 7.80 -5.45 1.84
C PHE A 17 6.49 -6.07 1.39
N TRP A 18 6.30 -7.35 1.62
CA TRP A 18 5.03 -8.03 1.38
C TRP A 18 4.77 -9.13 2.40
N GLY A 19 3.49 -9.50 2.52
CA GLY A 19 3.09 -10.69 3.25
C GLY A 19 2.94 -11.89 2.32
N ASP A 20 3.53 -13.02 2.68
CA ASP A 20 3.08 -14.33 2.26
C ASP A 20 2.22 -14.90 3.39
N PRO A 21 0.89 -15.07 3.20
CA PRO A 21 -0.01 -15.44 4.29
C PRO A 21 0.25 -16.85 4.87
N ASP A 22 1.03 -17.66 4.18
CA ASP A 22 1.37 -19.01 4.62
C ASP A 22 2.74 -19.08 5.30
N GLN A 23 3.65 -18.11 5.04
CA GLN A 23 5.03 -18.11 5.53
C GLN A 23 5.37 -16.92 6.45
N GLY A 24 4.92 -15.69 6.10
CA GLY A 24 5.21 -14.49 6.89
C GLY A 24 5.53 -13.25 6.07
N ALA A 25 6.24 -12.31 6.67
CA ALA A 25 6.68 -11.07 6.06
C ALA A 25 8.03 -11.24 5.36
N PHE A 26 8.11 -10.79 4.11
CA PHE A 26 9.31 -10.77 3.29
C PHE A 26 9.68 -9.37 2.85
N MET A 27 10.93 -9.17 2.45
CA MET A 27 11.41 -7.95 1.84
C MET A 27 12.45 -8.20 0.76
N VAL A 28 12.54 -7.26 -0.17
CA VAL A 28 13.66 -7.07 -1.10
C VAL A 28 14.06 -5.60 -1.11
N LYS A 29 15.30 -5.30 -1.51
CA LYS A 29 15.76 -3.93 -1.67
C LYS A 29 16.58 -3.73 -2.95
N ALA A 30 16.62 -2.49 -3.45
CA ALA A 30 17.40 -2.09 -4.60
C ALA A 30 17.78 -0.61 -4.54
N LYS A 31 18.87 -0.21 -5.19
CA LYS A 31 19.25 1.21 -5.36
C LYS A 31 18.41 1.92 -6.44
N ASP A 32 17.99 1.20 -7.45
CA ASP A 32 17.10 1.68 -8.53
C ASP A 32 15.77 0.94 -8.43
N PRO A 33 14.60 1.63 -8.53
CA PRO A 33 13.30 0.97 -8.49
C PRO A 33 13.06 0.01 -9.66
N LYS A 34 13.86 0.09 -10.73
CA LYS A 34 13.87 -0.88 -11.83
C LYS A 34 14.69 -2.14 -11.51
N GLY A 35 15.40 -2.16 -10.39
CA GLY A 35 16.29 -3.23 -9.97
C GLY A 35 17.74 -3.05 -10.45
N PRO A 36 18.61 -4.07 -10.32
CA PRO A 36 18.23 -5.39 -9.82
C PRO A 36 17.85 -5.36 -8.34
N TRP A 37 16.83 -6.13 -7.98
CA TRP A 37 16.40 -6.33 -6.59
C TRP A 37 17.22 -7.42 -5.92
N SER A 38 17.42 -7.31 -4.61
CA SER A 38 18.07 -8.35 -3.81
C SER A 38 17.26 -9.64 -3.79
N GLU A 39 17.88 -10.74 -3.35
CA GLU A 39 17.14 -11.94 -2.97
C GLU A 39 16.13 -11.64 -1.86
N PRO A 40 14.98 -12.35 -1.83
CA PRO A 40 13.98 -12.19 -0.79
C PRO A 40 14.51 -12.59 0.59
N VAL A 41 14.25 -11.74 1.59
CA VAL A 41 14.59 -12.00 2.99
C VAL A 41 13.30 -12.21 3.79
N LEU A 42 13.22 -13.32 4.53
CA LEU A 42 12.13 -13.54 5.49
C LEU A 42 12.39 -12.72 6.76
N VAL A 43 11.68 -11.60 6.87
CA VAL A 43 11.81 -10.63 7.98
C VAL A 43 11.13 -11.14 9.25
N LYS A 44 9.98 -11.79 9.11
CA LYS A 44 9.18 -12.33 10.23
C LYS A 44 8.39 -13.54 9.78
N ALA A 45 8.70 -14.69 10.35
CA ALA A 45 7.89 -15.89 10.15
C ALA A 45 6.54 -15.78 10.88
N GLY A 46 5.49 -16.32 10.27
CA GLY A 46 4.16 -16.38 10.90
C GLY A 46 3.03 -16.49 9.88
N LYS A 47 2.08 -17.39 10.15
CA LYS A 47 0.90 -17.55 9.31
C LYS A 47 -0.03 -16.34 9.41
N GLY A 48 -0.61 -15.96 8.30
CA GLY A 48 -1.61 -14.91 8.21
C GLY A 48 -1.06 -13.49 8.20
N ILE A 49 0.25 -13.27 8.29
CA ILE A 49 0.84 -11.93 8.17
C ILE A 49 0.64 -11.43 6.76
N ILE A 50 -0.03 -10.28 6.62
CA ILE A 50 -0.31 -9.61 5.34
C ILE A 50 -0.06 -8.11 5.42
N ASP A 51 0.04 -7.46 4.26
CA ASP A 51 0.02 -5.99 4.10
C ASP A 51 1.10 -5.28 4.91
N THR A 52 2.29 -5.83 4.89
CA THR A 52 3.42 -5.34 5.68
C THR A 52 3.96 -4.02 5.13
N CYS A 53 4.23 -3.06 6.01
CA CYS A 53 4.81 -1.77 5.66
C CYS A 53 5.90 -1.38 6.66
N PRO A 54 7.16 -1.19 6.22
CA PRO A 54 8.23 -0.72 7.09
C PRO A 54 8.10 0.78 7.35
N PHE A 55 8.62 1.21 8.50
CA PHE A 55 8.70 2.60 8.90
C PHE A 55 10.02 2.83 9.66
N TRP A 56 10.79 3.82 9.22
CA TRP A 56 12.00 4.30 9.90
C TRP A 56 11.65 5.56 10.68
N ASP A 57 11.85 5.53 11.99
CA ASP A 57 11.61 6.68 12.85
C ASP A 57 12.87 7.55 13.00
N GLU A 58 12.68 8.78 13.42
CA GLU A 58 13.75 9.78 13.63
C GLU A 58 14.69 9.40 14.77
N ASP A 59 14.25 8.54 15.70
CA ASP A 59 15.07 8.00 16.79
C ASP A 59 16.03 6.88 16.33
N GLY A 60 16.03 6.55 15.03
CA GLY A 60 16.85 5.51 14.43
C GLY A 60 16.29 4.10 14.54
N LYS A 61 15.13 3.91 15.14
CA LYS A 61 14.44 2.64 15.17
C LYS A 61 13.67 2.36 13.90
N VAL A 62 13.52 1.08 13.61
CA VAL A 62 12.75 0.60 12.46
C VAL A 62 11.58 -0.23 12.94
N TYR A 63 10.44 0.01 12.37
CA TYR A 63 9.20 -0.68 12.70
C TYR A 63 8.57 -1.31 11.46
N MET A 64 7.69 -2.27 11.67
CA MET A 64 6.84 -2.82 10.64
C MET A 64 5.41 -2.90 11.16
N VAL A 65 4.49 -2.19 10.49
CA VAL A 65 3.06 -2.37 10.69
C VAL A 65 2.55 -3.43 9.73
N HIS A 66 1.56 -4.21 10.16
CA HIS A 66 0.94 -5.25 9.35
C HIS A 66 -0.46 -5.61 9.85
N ALA A 67 -1.20 -6.33 9.02
CA ALA A 67 -2.48 -6.93 9.36
C ALA A 67 -2.42 -8.46 9.36
N TYR A 68 -3.56 -9.09 9.61
CA TYR A 68 -3.71 -10.55 9.55
C TYR A 68 -4.85 -10.98 8.64
N ALA A 69 -4.60 -12.01 7.83
CA ALA A 69 -5.62 -12.72 7.07
C ALA A 69 -6.34 -13.73 7.96
N GLY A 70 -7.62 -13.50 8.23
CA GLY A 70 -8.44 -14.38 9.07
C GLY A 70 -8.47 -15.83 8.61
N SER A 71 -8.42 -16.06 7.30
CA SER A 71 -8.40 -17.41 6.70
C SER A 71 -7.10 -18.20 7.01
N ARG A 72 -6.07 -17.57 7.54
CA ARG A 72 -4.77 -18.21 7.87
C ARG A 72 -4.44 -18.11 9.36
N ALA A 73 -4.69 -16.95 9.97
CA ALA A 73 -4.35 -16.67 11.37
C ALA A 73 -5.51 -16.93 12.34
N GLY A 74 -6.76 -17.08 11.85
CA GLY A 74 -7.96 -17.06 12.69
C GLY A 74 -8.24 -15.67 13.31
N LEU A 75 -7.44 -14.66 12.96
CA LEU A 75 -7.52 -13.28 13.42
C LEU A 75 -7.58 -12.36 12.21
N LYS A 76 -8.41 -11.33 12.25
CA LYS A 76 -8.52 -10.24 11.24
C LYS A 76 -8.94 -8.95 11.93
N SER A 77 -9.09 -7.89 11.15
CA SER A 77 -9.61 -6.59 11.62
C SER A 77 -8.77 -5.97 12.75
N VAL A 78 -7.48 -6.22 12.76
CA VAL A 78 -6.52 -5.60 13.69
C VAL A 78 -5.30 -5.08 12.94
N ILE A 79 -4.75 -3.96 13.41
CA ILE A 79 -3.45 -3.46 12.96
C ILE A 79 -2.43 -3.73 14.07
N THR A 80 -1.31 -4.27 13.66
CA THR A 80 -0.21 -4.66 14.56
C THR A 80 1.08 -3.96 14.18
N ILE A 81 2.00 -3.85 15.14
CA ILE A 81 3.34 -3.30 14.96
C ILE A 81 4.37 -4.20 15.63
N CYS A 82 5.54 -4.33 15.04
CA CYS A 82 6.74 -4.87 15.67
C CYS A 82 7.96 -4.02 15.32
N GLU A 83 9.00 -4.09 16.14
CA GLU A 83 10.30 -3.47 15.89
C GLU A 83 11.17 -4.40 15.03
N LEU A 84 11.89 -3.83 14.09
CA LEU A 84 12.87 -4.49 13.24
C LEU A 84 14.30 -4.12 13.67
N ASN A 85 15.28 -4.92 13.25
CA ASN A 85 16.68 -4.51 13.30
C ASN A 85 16.95 -3.31 12.38
N ALA A 86 18.08 -2.64 12.55
CA ALA A 86 18.43 -1.43 11.82
C ALA A 86 18.46 -1.63 10.29
N GLU A 87 18.80 -2.81 9.83
CA GLU A 87 18.86 -3.19 8.41
C GLU A 87 17.47 -3.53 7.84
N ALA A 88 16.43 -3.50 8.66
CA ALA A 88 15.05 -3.88 8.30
C ALA A 88 14.90 -5.33 7.77
N THR A 89 15.83 -6.21 8.13
CA THR A 89 15.91 -7.60 7.65
C THR A 89 15.31 -8.62 8.61
N LYS A 90 15.01 -8.22 9.85
CA LYS A 90 14.54 -9.14 10.89
C LYS A 90 13.67 -8.43 11.92
N ALA A 91 12.52 -9.00 12.25
CA ALA A 91 11.75 -8.58 13.42
C ALA A 91 12.46 -8.98 14.71
N ILE A 92 12.66 -8.02 15.62
CA ILE A 92 13.37 -8.20 16.90
C ILE A 92 12.41 -8.20 18.09
N THR A 93 11.13 -7.86 17.87
CA THR A 93 10.09 -7.97 18.88
C THR A 93 8.89 -8.77 18.39
N PRO A 94 8.06 -9.33 19.30
CA PRO A 94 6.73 -9.83 18.95
C PRO A 94 5.86 -8.72 18.36
N SER A 95 4.86 -9.09 17.54
CA SER A 95 3.82 -8.16 17.08
C SER A 95 2.88 -7.80 18.22
N ARG A 96 2.58 -6.50 18.35
CA ARG A 96 1.62 -5.95 19.30
C ARG A 96 0.44 -5.36 18.55
N ILE A 97 -0.79 -5.68 18.94
CA ILE A 97 -1.99 -5.00 18.43
C ILE A 97 -1.98 -3.56 18.92
N ILE A 98 -2.09 -2.61 18.01
CA ILE A 98 -2.14 -1.17 18.27
C ILE A 98 -3.48 -0.56 17.90
N PHE A 99 -4.29 -1.26 17.11
CA PHE A 99 -5.65 -0.88 16.78
C PHE A 99 -6.52 -2.12 16.58
N ASP A 100 -7.70 -2.10 17.19
CA ASP A 100 -8.74 -3.12 17.05
C ASP A 100 -9.94 -2.50 16.31
N GLY A 101 -10.19 -2.99 15.10
CA GLY A 101 -11.25 -2.49 14.23
C GLY A 101 -12.52 -3.34 14.23
N HIS A 102 -12.64 -4.34 15.11
CA HIS A 102 -13.79 -5.27 15.08
C HIS A 102 -15.15 -4.57 15.24
N GLU A 103 -15.23 -3.49 16.01
CA GLU A 103 -16.48 -2.77 16.21
C GLU A 103 -16.77 -1.77 15.10
N ALA A 104 -15.83 -0.86 14.81
CA ALA A 104 -16.06 0.29 13.92
C ALA A 104 -15.53 0.11 12.51
N HIS A 105 -14.47 -0.67 12.33
CA HIS A 105 -13.71 -0.78 11.07
C HIS A 105 -13.38 -2.22 10.73
N GLN A 106 -14.42 -3.05 10.63
CA GLN A 106 -14.26 -4.46 10.27
C GLN A 106 -13.47 -4.61 8.97
N THR A 107 -12.66 -5.68 8.90
CA THR A 107 -11.76 -5.92 7.76
C THR A 107 -10.75 -4.76 7.58
N CYS A 108 -10.29 -4.15 8.69
CA CYS A 108 -9.16 -3.24 8.59
C CYS A 108 -7.89 -4.02 8.27
N GLU A 109 -7.16 -3.55 7.25
CA GLU A 109 -5.97 -4.18 6.68
C GLU A 109 -5.13 -3.11 5.96
N GLY A 110 -4.12 -3.47 5.18
CA GLY A 110 -3.39 -2.55 4.34
C GLY A 110 -2.69 -1.38 5.02
N PRO A 111 -2.17 -1.49 6.26
CA PRO A 111 -1.65 -0.33 6.97
C PRO A 111 -0.43 0.26 6.27
N LYS A 112 -0.39 1.59 6.19
CA LYS A 112 0.76 2.38 5.74
C LYS A 112 1.09 3.41 6.80
N MET A 113 2.28 3.32 7.40
CA MET A 113 2.70 4.19 8.49
C MET A 113 3.52 5.37 8.00
N TYR A 114 3.27 6.53 8.62
CA TYR A 114 3.94 7.81 8.34
C TYR A 114 4.11 8.60 9.63
N LYS A 115 4.99 9.60 9.58
CA LYS A 115 5.12 10.64 10.62
C LYS A 115 4.97 12.01 9.98
N ARG A 116 4.21 12.89 10.62
CA ARG A 116 4.07 14.28 10.21
C ARG A 116 3.84 15.14 11.45
N ASN A 117 4.61 16.19 11.57
CA ASN A 117 4.66 16.99 12.79
C ASN A 117 4.95 16.06 14.00
N ASP A 118 4.20 16.18 15.09
CA ASP A 118 4.35 15.37 16.30
C ASP A 118 3.51 14.09 16.31
N TYR A 119 2.93 13.69 15.16
CA TYR A 119 2.01 12.57 15.09
C TYR A 119 2.52 11.44 14.21
N TYR A 120 2.30 10.21 14.68
CA TYR A 120 2.31 9.00 13.89
C TYR A 120 0.95 8.79 13.27
N TYR A 121 0.93 8.49 11.97
CA TYR A 121 -0.26 8.22 11.20
C TYR A 121 -0.23 6.81 10.63
N ILE A 122 -1.36 6.12 10.69
CA ILE A 122 -1.52 4.85 9.97
C ILE A 122 -2.75 4.98 9.07
N PHE A 123 -2.50 4.95 7.78
CA PHE A 123 -3.54 4.90 6.76
C PHE A 123 -3.90 3.45 6.51
N HIS A 124 -5.17 3.10 6.62
CA HIS A 124 -5.63 1.75 6.35
C HIS A 124 -7.07 1.74 5.80
N PRO A 125 -7.40 0.86 4.84
CA PRO A 125 -8.78 0.63 4.45
C PRO A 125 -9.51 -0.24 5.48
N ALA A 126 -10.84 -0.18 5.43
CA ALA A 126 -11.74 -1.06 6.16
C ALA A 126 -12.97 -1.37 5.29
N GLY A 127 -13.87 -2.27 5.74
CA GLY A 127 -15.12 -2.57 5.06
C GLY A 127 -15.01 -3.52 3.86
N GLY A 128 -13.81 -4.00 3.55
CA GLY A 128 -13.54 -4.92 2.43
C GLY A 128 -13.41 -4.23 1.07
N VAL A 129 -12.88 -4.98 0.09
CA VAL A 129 -12.48 -4.46 -1.22
C VAL A 129 -13.64 -3.83 -2.03
N PRO A 130 -14.84 -4.44 -2.11
CA PRO A 130 -15.91 -3.88 -2.96
C PRO A 130 -16.60 -2.65 -2.37
N THR A 131 -16.61 -2.51 -1.05
CA THR A 131 -17.50 -1.57 -0.33
C THR A 131 -16.80 -0.78 0.76
N GLY A 132 -15.46 -0.84 0.81
CA GLY A 132 -14.68 -0.27 1.90
C GLY A 132 -14.54 1.26 1.86
N TRP A 133 -13.84 1.74 2.85
CA TRP A 133 -13.50 3.15 3.03
C TRP A 133 -12.09 3.28 3.59
N GLN A 134 -11.50 4.47 3.47
CA GLN A 134 -10.19 4.77 4.01
C GLN A 134 -10.30 5.38 5.40
N VAL A 135 -9.59 4.79 6.34
CA VAL A 135 -9.43 5.28 7.72
C VAL A 135 -8.01 5.77 7.91
N VAL A 136 -7.86 6.78 8.77
CA VAL A 136 -6.56 7.22 9.26
C VAL A 136 -6.58 7.18 10.79
N LEU A 137 -5.58 6.52 11.34
CA LEU A 137 -5.26 6.52 12.77
C LEU A 137 -4.22 7.59 13.04
N ARG A 138 -4.31 8.28 14.18
CA ARG A 138 -3.35 9.30 14.62
C ARG A 138 -3.02 9.15 16.09
N SER A 139 -1.73 9.23 16.44
CA SER A 139 -1.25 9.23 17.83
C SER A 139 0.07 9.97 17.97
N LYS A 140 0.34 10.55 19.13
CA LYS A 140 1.67 11.08 19.49
C LYS A 140 2.65 10.00 19.95
N ASN A 141 2.15 8.79 20.20
CA ASN A 141 2.97 7.64 20.57
C ASN A 141 2.81 6.54 19.52
N ILE A 142 3.93 5.98 19.05
CA ILE A 142 3.94 4.96 18.01
C ILE A 142 3.13 3.69 18.36
N TYR A 143 2.99 3.40 19.64
CA TYR A 143 2.18 2.29 20.14
C TYR A 143 0.74 2.68 20.52
N GLY A 144 0.34 3.94 20.27
CA GLY A 144 -0.98 4.45 20.63
C GLY A 144 -1.09 4.93 22.08
N PRO A 145 -2.32 5.20 22.57
CA PRO A 145 -3.58 4.92 21.87
C PRO A 145 -3.77 5.79 20.62
N TYR A 146 -4.43 5.24 19.63
CA TYR A 146 -4.76 5.93 18.38
C TYR A 146 -6.20 6.43 18.40
N GLU A 147 -6.39 7.70 18.04
CA GLU A 147 -7.67 8.23 17.58
C GLU A 147 -7.82 7.96 16.07
N TRP A 148 -9.03 7.95 15.55
CA TRP A 148 -9.27 7.63 14.14
C TRP A 148 -10.33 8.51 13.48
N LYS A 149 -10.23 8.64 12.16
CA LYS A 149 -11.26 9.21 11.29
C LYS A 149 -11.38 8.43 9.99
N THR A 150 -12.60 8.31 9.47
CA THR A 150 -12.82 7.99 8.07
C THR A 150 -12.53 9.25 7.25
N VAL A 151 -11.67 9.16 6.24
CA VAL A 151 -11.15 10.32 5.51
C VAL A 151 -11.42 10.25 4.00
N LEU A 152 -11.86 9.09 3.51
CA LEU A 152 -12.31 8.89 2.13
C LEU A 152 -13.32 7.75 2.09
N ALA A 153 -14.47 8.00 1.51
CA ALA A 153 -15.51 7.00 1.25
C ALA A 153 -16.09 7.20 -0.15
N GLN A 154 -16.78 6.21 -0.69
CA GLN A 154 -17.38 6.31 -2.01
C GLN A 154 -18.29 7.53 -2.16
N GLY A 155 -19.13 7.82 -1.17
CA GLY A 155 -20.13 8.87 -1.24
C GLY A 155 -21.02 8.71 -2.48
N ASN A 156 -21.19 9.81 -3.22
CA ASN A 156 -21.94 9.82 -4.48
C ASN A 156 -21.06 9.58 -5.73
N SER A 157 -19.80 9.23 -5.55
CA SER A 157 -18.92 8.95 -6.68
C SER A 157 -19.14 7.55 -7.25
N PRO A 158 -18.78 7.28 -8.51
CA PRO A 158 -18.81 5.94 -9.08
C PRO A 158 -17.63 5.06 -8.62
N VAL A 159 -16.70 5.59 -7.81
CA VAL A 159 -15.51 4.88 -7.35
C VAL A 159 -15.79 4.25 -6.01
N ASN A 160 -16.13 2.96 -6.02
CA ASN A 160 -16.41 2.18 -4.82
C ASN A 160 -15.13 1.74 -4.10
N GLY A 161 -15.25 1.48 -2.83
CA GLY A 161 -14.30 0.75 -2.02
C GLY A 161 -12.84 1.21 -2.12
N PRO A 162 -12.50 2.49 -1.83
CA PRO A 162 -11.10 2.91 -1.78
C PRO A 162 -10.28 1.98 -0.91
N HIS A 163 -9.23 1.35 -1.50
CA HIS A 163 -8.52 0.25 -0.83
C HIS A 163 -7.02 0.29 -1.09
N GLN A 164 -6.23 -0.25 -0.16
CA GLN A 164 -4.76 -0.37 -0.22
C GLN A 164 -4.04 0.93 -0.60
N GLY A 165 -4.53 2.05 -0.05
CA GLY A 165 -4.04 3.35 -0.42
C GLY A 165 -2.72 3.75 0.22
N ALA A 166 -2.08 4.77 -0.36
CA ALA A 166 -0.85 5.36 0.14
C ALA A 166 -0.84 6.87 -0.07
N TRP A 167 -0.44 7.60 0.96
CA TRP A 167 -0.11 9.02 0.86
C TRP A 167 1.24 9.17 0.18
N VAL A 168 1.30 10.09 -0.77
CA VAL A 168 2.51 10.53 -1.46
C VAL A 168 2.52 12.05 -1.54
N ASP A 169 3.70 12.64 -1.42
CA ASP A 169 3.92 14.07 -1.60
C ASP A 169 4.75 14.33 -2.86
N THR A 170 4.59 15.52 -3.43
CA THR A 170 5.39 15.96 -4.57
C THR A 170 6.59 16.80 -4.09
N PRO A 171 7.65 16.93 -4.92
CA PRO A 171 8.77 17.83 -4.62
C PRO A 171 8.36 19.30 -4.44
N THR A 172 7.17 19.69 -4.86
CA THR A 172 6.62 21.05 -4.70
C THR A 172 5.70 21.19 -3.50
N GLY A 173 5.54 20.14 -2.67
CA GLY A 173 4.77 20.16 -1.44
C GLY A 173 3.26 19.96 -1.62
N GLU A 174 2.81 19.38 -2.73
CA GLU A 174 1.43 18.92 -2.85
C GLU A 174 1.29 17.52 -2.28
N ASP A 175 0.19 17.25 -1.58
CA ASP A 175 -0.16 15.94 -1.05
C ASP A 175 -1.18 15.25 -1.96
N TRP A 176 -0.98 13.95 -2.16
CA TRP A 176 -1.80 13.10 -3.00
C TRP A 176 -2.01 11.74 -2.36
N PHE A 177 -3.08 11.06 -2.76
CA PHE A 177 -3.40 9.73 -2.26
C PHE A 177 -3.69 8.76 -3.41
N LEU A 178 -2.91 7.69 -3.47
CA LEU A 178 -3.13 6.58 -4.40
C LEU A 178 -4.01 5.54 -3.74
N HIS A 179 -4.98 5.00 -4.47
CA HIS A 179 -5.77 3.84 -4.03
C HIS A 179 -6.27 3.07 -5.25
N PHE A 180 -6.78 1.87 -5.04
CA PHE A 180 -7.48 1.17 -6.11
C PHE A 180 -9.00 1.12 -5.89
N GLN A 181 -9.70 0.84 -6.99
CA GLN A 181 -11.09 0.46 -7.05
C GLN A 181 -11.17 -0.96 -7.62
N ASP A 182 -11.97 -1.84 -7.04
CA ASP A 182 -12.23 -3.17 -7.60
C ASP A 182 -13.38 -3.12 -8.62
N VAL A 183 -13.09 -3.50 -9.86
CA VAL A 183 -14.04 -3.45 -10.99
C VAL A 183 -14.25 -4.86 -11.56
N GLY A 184 -14.33 -5.86 -10.71
CA GLY A 184 -14.64 -7.24 -11.07
C GLY A 184 -13.67 -7.81 -12.10
N ALA A 185 -14.16 -8.19 -13.29
CA ALA A 185 -13.34 -8.79 -14.34
C ALA A 185 -12.25 -7.86 -14.91
N TYR A 186 -12.39 -6.56 -14.75
CA TYR A 186 -11.37 -5.58 -15.16
C TYR A 186 -10.25 -5.41 -14.12
N GLY A 187 -10.38 -6.07 -12.97
CA GLY A 187 -9.39 -6.03 -11.91
C GLY A 187 -9.43 -4.76 -11.06
N ARG A 188 -8.25 -4.40 -10.54
CA ARG A 188 -8.09 -3.29 -9.59
C ARG A 188 -7.54 -2.06 -10.29
N ILE A 189 -8.42 -1.11 -10.55
CA ILE A 189 -8.09 0.12 -11.27
C ILE A 189 -7.53 1.14 -10.27
N MET A 190 -6.37 1.71 -10.60
CA MET A 190 -5.70 2.71 -9.76
C MET A 190 -6.27 4.11 -9.96
N HIS A 191 -6.48 4.80 -8.86
CA HIS A 191 -6.90 6.19 -8.81
C HIS A 191 -5.88 7.03 -8.04
N LEU A 192 -5.73 8.29 -8.45
CA LEU A 192 -4.96 9.30 -7.75
C LEU A 192 -5.91 10.42 -7.30
N GLN A 193 -5.99 10.63 -5.99
CA GLN A 193 -6.85 11.64 -5.39
C GLN A 193 -6.05 12.83 -4.88
N PRO A 194 -6.55 14.07 -5.00
CA PRO A 194 -5.99 15.20 -4.26
C PRO A 194 -6.13 14.96 -2.76
N MET A 195 -5.16 15.43 -2.00
CA MET A 195 -5.18 15.35 -0.54
C MET A 195 -4.74 16.68 0.05
N LYS A 196 -5.30 17.05 1.19
CA LYS A 196 -4.88 18.22 1.97
C LYS A 196 -4.98 17.92 3.46
N TRP A 197 -4.17 18.59 4.26
CA TRP A 197 -4.19 18.49 5.72
C TRP A 197 -5.00 19.65 6.32
N VAL A 198 -5.93 19.32 7.22
CA VAL A 198 -6.74 20.29 7.97
C VAL A 198 -6.77 19.85 9.45
N ASN A 199 -6.25 20.70 10.35
CA ASN A 199 -6.16 20.39 11.78
C ASN A 199 -5.47 19.05 12.07
N ASP A 200 -4.36 18.78 11.36
CA ASP A 200 -3.60 17.54 11.42
C ASP A 200 -4.40 16.27 11.08
N TRP A 201 -5.44 16.41 10.25
CA TRP A 201 -6.13 15.29 9.60
C TRP A 201 -6.12 15.43 8.10
N PRO A 202 -5.90 14.34 7.34
CA PRO A 202 -6.00 14.41 5.89
C PRO A 202 -7.47 14.44 5.46
N ILE A 203 -7.76 15.24 4.46
CA ILE A 203 -8.98 15.16 3.66
C ILE A 203 -8.55 14.67 2.29
N ILE A 204 -9.09 13.53 1.85
CA ILE A 204 -8.72 12.87 0.60
C ILE A 204 -9.87 12.99 -0.40
N GLY A 205 -9.58 13.36 -1.64
CA GLY A 205 -10.62 13.69 -2.61
C GLY A 205 -11.27 15.04 -2.33
N ILE A 206 -12.58 15.13 -2.51
CA ILE A 206 -13.36 16.36 -2.26
C ILE A 206 -14.37 16.10 -1.14
N ASP A 207 -14.20 16.83 -0.06
CA ASP A 207 -15.16 16.91 1.03
C ASP A 207 -16.24 17.95 0.64
N LYS A 208 -17.45 17.48 0.33
CA LYS A 208 -18.54 18.30 -0.21
C LYS A 208 -19.46 18.89 0.87
N ASP A 209 -19.55 18.20 1.99
CA ASP A 209 -20.46 18.55 3.10
C ASP A 209 -19.75 19.07 4.35
N GLY A 210 -18.41 19.00 4.37
CA GLY A 210 -17.59 19.57 5.42
C GLY A 210 -17.45 18.68 6.66
N ASP A 211 -17.75 17.38 6.54
CA ASP A 211 -17.64 16.42 7.65
C ASP A 211 -16.21 15.90 7.88
N GLY A 212 -15.29 16.20 6.95
CA GLY A 212 -13.88 15.78 6.97
C GLY A 212 -13.63 14.45 6.26
N CYS A 213 -14.65 13.85 5.64
CA CYS A 213 -14.54 12.67 4.80
C CYS A 213 -14.72 13.06 3.32
N GLY A 214 -13.69 12.88 2.50
CA GLY A 214 -13.79 13.20 1.08
C GLY A 214 -14.42 12.09 0.25
N GLU A 215 -14.82 12.45 -0.97
CA GLU A 215 -15.27 11.54 -2.01
C GLU A 215 -14.23 11.48 -3.13
N PRO A 216 -14.02 10.32 -3.78
CA PRO A 216 -13.13 10.20 -4.94
C PRO A 216 -13.54 11.11 -6.09
N VAL A 217 -12.57 11.68 -6.79
CA VAL A 217 -12.77 12.43 -8.03
C VAL A 217 -12.25 11.64 -9.23
N LEU A 218 -12.94 11.75 -10.37
CA LEU A 218 -12.50 11.13 -11.63
C LEU A 218 -11.61 12.04 -12.46
N THR A 219 -11.69 13.34 -12.22
CA THR A 219 -10.92 14.35 -12.95
C THR A 219 -10.40 15.40 -11.98
N TYR A 220 -9.13 15.69 -12.07
CA TYR A 220 -8.47 16.75 -11.30
C TYR A 220 -7.26 17.29 -12.06
N LYS A 221 -6.71 18.41 -11.59
CA LYS A 221 -5.44 18.92 -12.13
C LYS A 221 -4.33 17.87 -11.93
N LYS A 222 -3.35 17.82 -12.83
CA LYS A 222 -2.17 16.97 -12.63
C LYS A 222 -1.35 17.44 -11.43
N PRO A 223 -0.69 16.52 -10.70
CA PRO A 223 0.28 16.88 -9.66
C PRO A 223 1.37 17.81 -10.19
N ASN A 224 1.67 18.85 -9.43
CA ASN A 224 2.84 19.66 -9.72
C ASN A 224 4.09 18.96 -9.15
N VAL A 225 4.93 18.46 -10.04
CA VAL A 225 6.19 17.78 -9.68
C VAL A 225 7.42 18.62 -9.99
N GLY A 226 7.24 19.95 -10.21
CA GLY A 226 8.30 20.91 -10.47
C GLY A 226 8.81 20.92 -11.91
N LYS A 227 8.36 20.01 -12.76
CA LYS A 227 8.69 19.95 -14.19
C LYS A 227 7.59 19.27 -15.00
N THR A 228 7.58 19.54 -16.30
CA THR A 228 6.65 18.92 -17.24
C THR A 228 7.29 17.67 -17.84
N TYR A 229 6.52 16.60 -17.88
CA TYR A 229 6.88 15.37 -18.57
C TYR A 229 6.03 15.21 -19.82
N PRO A 230 6.56 14.57 -20.88
CA PRO A 230 5.74 14.21 -22.04
C PRO A 230 4.60 13.28 -21.61
N ILE A 231 3.51 13.31 -22.36
CA ILE A 231 2.44 12.32 -22.19
C ILE A 231 2.99 10.97 -22.63
N CYS A 232 2.96 10.01 -21.72
CA CYS A 232 3.34 8.63 -21.98
C CYS A 232 2.17 7.72 -21.61
N THR A 233 1.92 6.72 -22.44
CA THR A 233 1.06 5.59 -22.11
C THR A 233 1.91 4.33 -21.92
N PRO A 234 1.52 3.42 -21.02
CA PRO A 234 2.14 2.11 -20.98
C PRO A 234 2.03 1.41 -22.33
N GLN A 235 2.98 0.53 -22.63
CA GLN A 235 2.88 -0.33 -23.80
C GLN A 235 1.66 -1.25 -23.65
N GLU A 236 0.78 -1.26 -24.65
CA GLU A 236 -0.48 -2.03 -24.65
C GLU A 236 -0.41 -3.27 -25.54
N SER A 237 0.44 -3.25 -26.56
CA SER A 237 0.62 -4.33 -27.54
C SER A 237 2.01 -4.95 -27.42
N ASP A 238 2.12 -6.20 -27.87
CA ASP A 238 3.38 -6.92 -27.97
C ASP A 238 3.39 -7.68 -29.30
N GLU A 239 4.41 -7.47 -30.10
CA GLU A 239 4.56 -8.13 -31.39
C GLU A 239 5.25 -9.50 -31.25
N PHE A 240 5.61 -9.89 -30.04
CA PHE A 240 6.26 -11.15 -29.71
C PHE A 240 7.55 -11.43 -30.50
N ASP A 241 8.30 -10.38 -30.81
CA ASP A 241 9.54 -10.46 -31.60
C ASP A 241 10.80 -10.76 -30.77
N GLY A 242 10.63 -10.99 -29.46
CA GLY A 242 11.67 -11.39 -28.51
C GLY A 242 11.44 -12.78 -27.92
N TYR A 243 12.38 -13.22 -27.08
CA TYR A 243 12.27 -14.49 -26.34
C TYR A 243 11.77 -14.34 -24.90
N THR A 244 11.44 -13.11 -24.48
CA THR A 244 10.94 -12.80 -23.15
C THR A 244 9.67 -11.98 -23.24
N LEU A 245 8.71 -12.26 -22.38
CA LEU A 245 7.49 -11.46 -22.26
C LEU A 245 7.82 -10.06 -21.73
N SER A 246 7.23 -9.04 -22.38
CA SER A 246 7.30 -7.67 -21.90
C SER A 246 6.51 -7.48 -20.58
N PRO A 247 6.79 -6.41 -19.79
CA PRO A 247 6.22 -6.24 -18.45
C PRO A 247 4.70 -6.15 -18.38
N GLN A 248 4.00 -5.84 -19.48
CA GLN A 248 2.53 -5.83 -19.52
C GLN A 248 1.91 -7.22 -19.41
N TRP A 249 2.69 -8.28 -19.64
CA TRP A 249 2.25 -9.66 -19.52
C TRP A 249 2.49 -10.17 -18.10
N GLN A 250 1.48 -10.76 -17.50
CA GLN A 250 1.56 -11.35 -16.18
C GLN A 250 0.83 -12.69 -16.15
N TRP A 251 1.39 -13.63 -15.42
CA TRP A 251 0.74 -14.90 -15.15
C TRP A 251 -0.33 -14.73 -14.07
N HIS A 252 -1.46 -15.41 -14.27
CA HIS A 252 -2.41 -15.59 -13.18
C HIS A 252 -1.86 -16.66 -12.23
N ALA A 253 -1.41 -16.24 -11.04
CA ALA A 253 -0.66 -17.04 -10.08
C ALA A 253 0.79 -17.36 -10.55
N ASN A 254 1.32 -18.53 -10.22
CA ASN A 254 2.70 -18.87 -10.54
C ASN A 254 2.86 -19.21 -12.01
N ILE A 255 3.98 -18.81 -12.59
CA ILE A 255 4.36 -19.20 -13.96
C ILE A 255 4.42 -20.72 -14.11
N ASN A 256 3.92 -21.20 -15.24
CA ASN A 256 4.07 -22.58 -15.67
C ASN A 256 4.35 -22.62 -17.17
N GLU A 257 5.56 -22.98 -17.54
CA GLU A 257 6.03 -23.02 -18.93
C GLU A 257 5.21 -23.94 -19.84
N LYS A 258 4.45 -24.88 -19.25
CA LYS A 258 3.54 -25.74 -20.02
C LYS A 258 2.30 -25.01 -20.54
N TRP A 259 1.97 -23.83 -20.01
CA TRP A 259 0.79 -23.07 -20.44
C TRP A 259 1.08 -22.15 -21.63
N ALA A 260 2.29 -21.64 -21.71
CA ALA A 260 2.73 -20.83 -22.85
C ALA A 260 4.26 -20.84 -22.94
N TYR A 261 4.77 -20.79 -24.16
CA TYR A 261 6.20 -20.71 -24.45
C TYR A 261 6.40 -19.99 -25.79
N TYR A 262 7.57 -19.41 -25.94
CA TYR A 262 7.97 -18.86 -27.24
C TYR A 262 8.42 -19.98 -28.18
N ALA A 263 7.83 -20.05 -29.36
CA ALA A 263 8.18 -21.07 -30.37
C ALA A 263 9.50 -20.78 -31.04
N GLY A 264 10.04 -19.58 -30.91
CA GLY A 264 11.39 -19.23 -31.37
C GLY A 264 11.52 -18.92 -32.84
N ASP A 265 10.43 -18.91 -33.60
CA ASP A 265 10.47 -18.57 -35.02
C ASP A 265 9.79 -17.25 -35.34
N LYS A 266 10.54 -16.35 -35.96
CA LYS A 266 9.97 -15.26 -36.75
C LYS A 266 9.45 -15.86 -38.06
N SER A 267 8.26 -16.41 -38.08
CA SER A 267 7.57 -16.75 -39.31
C SER A 267 6.47 -15.76 -39.59
#